data_20f97caffab44fd5e69999f60065662d
#
_entry.id   20f97caffab44fd5e69999f60065662d
#
_cell.length_a   1.000
_cell.length_b   1.000
_cell.length_c   1.000
_cell.angle_alpha   90.00
_cell.angle_beta   90.00
_cell.angle_gamma   90.00
#
_symmetry.space_group_name_H-M   'P 1'
#
loop_
_entity.id
_entity.type
_entity.pdbx_description
1 polymer ?
#
loop_
_entity_poly.entity_id
_entity_poly.type
_entity_poly.pdbx_seq_one_letter_code
_entity_poly.pdbx_strand_id
1 'polypeptide(L)'
;MVKGTGGFLNPEETIKQLNILPKTQVADFGCGAGYFVIPIAKIVGDEGKVFALDILETALESVRSRARIEGLFNIVTRRCNLEVLNASQIESDAINMVLLSNILFQSDNKDGIIKEATRILKKGGNLAIIDWLPGQFLGPSKDLIIPIEDIKKIAEENGLKFNKNIQIDNYHWGMIFAKI
;
A
#
# COMPACT_ATOMS: atom_id res chain seq x y z
N MET A 1 25.52 5.44 7.03
CA MET A 1 24.97 6.76 6.64
C MET A 1 24.07 6.53 5.44
N VAL A 2 22.75 6.49 5.64
CA VAL A 2 21.78 6.41 4.55
C VAL A 2 21.85 7.74 3.82
N LYS A 3 22.21 7.73 2.52
CA LYS A 3 22.13 8.92 1.67
C LYS A 3 20.65 9.25 1.50
N GLY A 4 20.17 10.19 2.30
CA GLY A 4 18.78 10.57 2.29
C GLY A 4 18.39 11.27 1.01
N THR A 5 17.29 10.89 0.45
CA THR A 5 16.50 11.59 -0.58
C THR A 5 15.85 12.86 0.02
N GLY A 6 16.57 13.65 0.81
CA GLY A 6 16.06 14.87 1.43
C GLY A 6 14.95 14.65 2.49
N GLY A 7 14.82 13.44 3.07
CA GLY A 7 13.82 13.15 4.09
C GLY A 7 12.45 12.68 3.55
N PHE A 8 12.33 12.42 2.25
CA PHE A 8 11.10 11.90 1.63
C PHE A 8 11.06 10.38 1.56
N LEU A 9 9.84 9.84 1.52
CA LEU A 9 9.55 8.42 1.39
C LEU A 9 10.41 7.77 0.28
N ASN A 10 11.24 6.80 0.69
CA ASN A 10 12.08 6.01 -0.20
C ASN A 10 11.45 4.63 -0.37
N PRO A 11 10.86 4.31 -1.55
CA PRO A 11 10.20 3.03 -1.76
C PRO A 11 11.13 1.82 -1.58
N GLU A 12 12.38 1.90 -2.05
CA GLU A 12 13.32 0.77 -1.97
C GLU A 12 13.68 0.41 -0.52
N GLU A 13 13.98 1.42 0.32
CA GLU A 13 14.28 1.19 1.75
C GLU A 13 13.04 0.72 2.52
N THR A 14 11.87 1.22 2.16
CA THR A 14 10.60 0.80 2.74
C THR A 14 10.29 -0.66 2.41
N ILE A 15 10.41 -1.04 1.14
CA ILE A 15 10.10 -2.40 0.65
C ILE A 15 10.97 -3.46 1.35
N LYS A 16 12.23 -3.16 1.66
CA LYS A 16 13.11 -4.08 2.41
C LYS A 16 12.52 -4.50 3.77
N GLN A 17 11.73 -3.62 4.40
CA GLN A 17 11.10 -3.90 5.70
C GLN A 17 9.78 -4.65 5.59
N LEU A 18 9.20 -4.71 4.38
CA LEU A 18 7.92 -5.40 4.13
C LEU A 18 8.07 -6.91 4.04
N ASN A 19 9.29 -7.44 3.89
CA ASN A 19 9.57 -8.88 3.75
C ASN A 19 8.76 -9.54 2.61
N ILE A 20 8.66 -8.87 1.47
CA ILE A 20 7.99 -9.41 0.28
C ILE A 20 8.83 -10.56 -0.29
N LEU A 21 8.21 -11.70 -0.51
CA LEU A 21 8.86 -12.90 -1.02
C LEU A 21 8.62 -13.06 -2.53
N PRO A 22 9.55 -13.71 -3.27
CA PRO A 22 9.29 -14.15 -4.64
C PRO A 22 8.01 -14.99 -4.74
N LYS A 23 7.36 -14.95 -5.90
CA LYS A 23 6.16 -15.73 -6.26
C LYS A 23 4.89 -15.35 -5.46
N THR A 24 4.94 -14.26 -4.68
CA THR A 24 3.77 -13.78 -3.93
C THR A 24 2.90 -12.85 -4.77
N GLN A 25 1.65 -12.69 -4.34
CA GLN A 25 0.72 -11.71 -4.88
C GLN A 25 0.62 -10.52 -3.94
N VAL A 26 0.83 -9.33 -4.48
CA VAL A 26 0.82 -8.07 -3.74
C VAL A 26 -0.19 -7.12 -4.39
N ALA A 27 -0.94 -6.37 -3.60
CA ALA A 27 -1.81 -5.30 -4.09
C ALA A 27 -1.34 -3.96 -3.52
N ASP A 28 -1.18 -2.97 -4.40
CA ASP A 28 -0.86 -1.58 -4.05
C ASP A 28 -2.12 -0.72 -4.26
N PHE A 29 -2.71 -0.28 -3.17
CA PHE A 29 -3.95 0.48 -3.12
C PHE A 29 -3.64 1.98 -3.16
N GLY A 30 -4.11 2.68 -4.21
CA GLY A 30 -3.71 4.04 -4.49
C GLY A 30 -2.27 4.10 -5.02
N CYS A 31 -1.99 3.28 -6.03
CA CYS A 31 -0.62 3.02 -6.50
C CYS A 31 0.07 4.25 -7.14
N GLY A 32 -0.67 5.32 -7.44
CA GLY A 32 -0.16 6.50 -8.09
C GLY A 32 0.67 6.17 -9.35
N ALA A 33 1.80 6.80 -9.52
CA ALA A 33 2.70 6.57 -10.65
C ALA A 33 3.52 5.27 -10.56
N GLY A 34 3.22 4.38 -9.58
CA GLY A 34 3.83 3.06 -9.46
C GLY A 34 5.22 3.05 -8.81
N TYR A 35 5.48 3.97 -7.89
CA TYR A 35 6.77 4.01 -7.18
C TYR A 35 7.04 2.76 -6.36
N PHE A 36 6.02 2.15 -5.78
CA PHE A 36 6.11 0.85 -5.09
C PHE A 36 5.88 -0.32 -6.05
N VAL A 37 4.95 -0.20 -6.98
CA VAL A 37 4.55 -1.27 -7.93
C VAL A 37 5.75 -1.85 -8.68
N ILE A 38 6.58 -0.98 -9.27
CA ILE A 38 7.69 -1.40 -10.12
C ILE A 38 8.75 -2.20 -9.35
N PRO A 39 9.32 -1.71 -8.22
CA PRO A 39 10.29 -2.49 -7.47
C PRO A 39 9.67 -3.76 -6.83
N ILE A 40 8.41 -3.73 -6.40
CA ILE A 40 7.72 -4.92 -5.88
C ILE A 40 7.59 -5.98 -6.99
N ALA A 41 7.22 -5.58 -8.21
CA ALA A 41 7.09 -6.51 -9.35
C ALA A 41 8.40 -7.22 -9.68
N LYS A 42 9.54 -6.53 -9.55
CA LYS A 42 10.87 -7.15 -9.70
C LYS A 42 11.16 -8.18 -8.62
N ILE A 43 10.75 -7.92 -7.38
CA ILE A 43 10.99 -8.82 -6.24
C ILE A 43 10.13 -10.08 -6.35
N VAL A 44 8.83 -9.94 -6.64
CA VAL A 44 7.95 -11.11 -6.74
C VAL A 44 8.25 -11.97 -7.97
N GLY A 45 8.83 -11.38 -9.02
CA GLY A 45 9.24 -12.08 -10.25
C GLY A 45 8.06 -12.57 -11.09
N ASP A 46 8.36 -13.27 -12.18
CA ASP A 46 7.36 -13.66 -13.21
C ASP A 46 6.27 -14.60 -12.69
N GLU A 47 6.56 -15.40 -11.67
CA GLU A 47 5.59 -16.29 -11.02
C GLU A 47 4.75 -15.58 -9.94
N GLY A 48 5.15 -14.36 -9.52
CA GLY A 48 4.38 -13.49 -8.65
C GLY A 48 3.50 -12.53 -9.44
N LYS A 49 2.69 -11.73 -8.73
CA LYS A 49 1.82 -10.73 -9.37
C LYS A 49 1.66 -9.49 -8.51
N VAL A 50 1.64 -8.33 -9.14
CA VAL A 50 1.33 -7.05 -8.48
C VAL A 50 0.05 -6.47 -9.07
N PHE A 51 -0.92 -6.20 -8.21
CA PHE A 51 -2.14 -5.48 -8.56
C PHE A 51 -1.96 -4.00 -8.21
N ALA A 52 -1.91 -3.16 -9.23
CA ALA A 52 -1.82 -1.71 -9.10
C ALA A 52 -3.22 -1.11 -9.23
N LEU A 53 -3.75 -0.59 -8.14
CA LEU A 53 -5.13 -0.12 -8.04
C LEU A 53 -5.15 1.38 -7.76
N ASP A 54 -5.90 2.12 -8.56
CA ASP A 54 -6.07 3.57 -8.39
C ASP A 54 -7.42 4.03 -8.96
N ILE A 55 -7.91 5.17 -8.48
CA ILE A 55 -9.12 5.80 -9.04
C ILE A 55 -8.80 6.61 -10.30
N LEU A 56 -7.55 7.08 -10.44
CA LEU A 56 -7.09 7.90 -11.53
C LEU A 56 -6.52 7.04 -12.67
N GLU A 57 -7.13 7.09 -13.83
CA GLU A 57 -6.64 6.37 -15.02
C GLU A 57 -5.24 6.83 -15.43
N THR A 58 -4.91 8.11 -15.29
CA THR A 58 -3.58 8.68 -15.60
C THR A 58 -2.47 8.09 -14.73
N ALA A 59 -2.76 7.73 -13.47
CA ALA A 59 -1.85 7.02 -12.59
C ALA A 59 -1.55 5.62 -13.15
N LEU A 60 -2.59 4.89 -13.53
CA LEU A 60 -2.46 3.54 -14.09
C LEU A 60 -1.74 3.54 -15.46
N GLU A 61 -1.95 4.56 -16.30
CA GLU A 61 -1.19 4.74 -17.53
C GLU A 61 0.30 4.91 -17.27
N SER A 62 0.65 5.68 -16.23
CA SER A 62 2.04 5.84 -15.79
C SER A 62 2.66 4.51 -15.36
N VAL A 63 1.91 3.70 -14.58
CA VAL A 63 2.33 2.34 -14.19
C VAL A 63 2.56 1.46 -15.42
N ARG A 64 1.61 1.42 -16.36
CA ARG A 64 1.73 0.62 -17.59
C ARG A 64 2.92 1.03 -18.44
N SER A 65 3.15 2.34 -18.58
CA SER A 65 4.30 2.87 -19.31
C SER A 65 5.62 2.44 -18.68
N ARG A 66 5.75 2.60 -17.38
CA ARG A 66 6.96 2.19 -16.63
C ARG A 66 7.18 0.68 -16.69
N ALA A 67 6.11 -0.11 -16.50
CA ALA A 67 6.19 -1.57 -16.59
C ALA A 67 6.71 -2.02 -17.97
N ARG A 68 6.23 -1.39 -19.07
CA ARG A 68 6.71 -1.68 -20.44
C ARG A 68 8.18 -1.35 -20.61
N ILE A 69 8.63 -0.18 -20.13
CA ILE A 69 10.04 0.24 -20.22
C ILE A 69 10.95 -0.75 -19.47
N GLU A 70 10.50 -1.24 -18.33
CA GLU A 70 11.24 -2.16 -17.47
C GLU A 70 11.08 -3.66 -17.87
N GLY A 71 10.26 -3.95 -18.89
CA GLY A 71 10.00 -5.32 -19.33
C GLY A 71 9.25 -6.18 -18.32
N LEU A 72 8.38 -5.57 -17.49
CA LEU A 72 7.63 -6.26 -16.44
C LEU A 72 6.23 -6.63 -16.95
N PHE A 73 5.90 -7.93 -16.92
CA PHE A 73 4.63 -8.48 -17.41
C PHE A 73 3.73 -9.02 -16.28
N ASN A 74 4.20 -8.95 -15.05
CA ASN A 74 3.54 -9.47 -13.86
C ASN A 74 2.73 -8.39 -13.09
N ILE A 75 2.42 -7.27 -13.73
CA ILE A 75 1.63 -6.17 -13.16
C ILE A 75 0.24 -6.13 -13.80
N VAL A 76 -0.79 -6.09 -12.95
CA VAL A 76 -2.20 -5.91 -13.35
C VAL A 76 -2.67 -4.56 -12.86
N THR A 77 -2.99 -3.64 -13.77
CA THR A 77 -3.56 -2.33 -13.42
C THR A 77 -5.09 -2.40 -13.43
N ARG A 78 -5.74 -1.79 -12.44
CA ARG A 78 -7.20 -1.73 -12.38
C ARG A 78 -7.68 -0.41 -11.79
N ARG A 79 -8.58 0.26 -12.52
CA ARG A 79 -9.24 1.46 -12.04
C ARG A 79 -10.40 1.08 -11.13
N CYS A 80 -10.39 1.57 -9.88
CA CYS A 80 -11.48 1.33 -8.94
C CYS A 80 -11.51 2.38 -7.82
N ASN A 81 -12.69 2.54 -7.20
CA ASN A 81 -12.81 3.28 -5.94
C ASN A 81 -12.66 2.29 -4.78
N LEU A 82 -11.53 2.36 -4.09
CA LEU A 82 -11.17 1.45 -3.00
C LEU A 82 -11.99 1.63 -1.72
N GLU A 83 -12.79 2.69 -1.62
CA GLU A 83 -13.74 2.91 -0.52
C GLU A 83 -14.99 2.00 -0.62
N VAL A 84 -15.16 1.36 -1.78
CA VAL A 84 -16.31 0.49 -2.08
C VAL A 84 -15.90 -0.97 -2.02
N LEU A 85 -16.60 -1.75 -1.20
CA LEU A 85 -16.34 -3.17 -1.04
C LEU A 85 -16.50 -3.91 -2.40
N ASN A 86 -15.59 -4.83 -2.70
CA ASN A 86 -15.46 -5.57 -3.95
C ASN A 86 -15.05 -4.74 -5.17
N ALA A 87 -14.79 -3.44 -5.05
CA ALA A 87 -14.39 -2.61 -6.18
C ALA A 87 -13.02 -3.02 -6.77
N SER A 88 -12.13 -3.61 -5.98
CA SER A 88 -10.87 -4.15 -6.48
C SER A 88 -11.07 -5.30 -7.47
N GLN A 89 -12.23 -5.97 -7.45
CA GLN A 89 -12.53 -7.20 -8.23
C GLN A 89 -11.45 -8.29 -8.05
N ILE A 90 -10.76 -8.29 -6.94
CA ILE A 90 -9.84 -9.35 -6.52
C ILE A 90 -10.66 -10.30 -5.62
N GLU A 91 -10.46 -11.58 -5.78
CA GLU A 91 -11.12 -12.58 -4.95
C GLU A 91 -10.72 -12.44 -3.48
N SER A 92 -11.61 -12.85 -2.58
CA SER A 92 -11.29 -12.92 -1.15
C SER A 92 -10.15 -13.91 -0.92
N ASP A 93 -9.31 -13.62 0.06
CA ASP A 93 -8.20 -14.50 0.47
C ASP A 93 -7.20 -14.85 -0.65
N ALA A 94 -7.01 -13.93 -1.61
CA ALA A 94 -6.12 -14.13 -2.76
C ALA A 94 -4.72 -13.52 -2.59
N ILE A 95 -4.58 -12.47 -1.78
CA ILE A 95 -3.39 -11.61 -1.73
C ILE A 95 -2.54 -11.91 -0.49
N ASN A 96 -1.21 -11.96 -0.67
CA ASN A 96 -0.27 -12.16 0.42
C ASN A 96 0.03 -10.87 1.19
N MET A 97 0.06 -9.72 0.48
CA MET A 97 0.29 -8.41 1.07
C MET A 97 -0.50 -7.33 0.36
N VAL A 98 -1.10 -6.44 1.12
CA VAL A 98 -1.67 -5.18 0.63
C VAL A 98 -0.84 -4.03 1.18
N LEU A 99 -0.51 -3.07 0.32
CA LEU A 99 0.15 -1.81 0.68
C LEU A 99 -0.85 -0.66 0.55
N LEU A 100 -0.96 0.15 1.60
CA LEU A 100 -1.61 1.46 1.61
C LEU A 100 -0.52 2.50 1.87
N SER A 101 -0.17 3.31 0.86
CA SER A 101 0.85 4.35 1.02
C SER A 101 0.29 5.71 0.66
N ASN A 102 0.17 6.59 1.66
CA ASN A 102 -0.33 7.96 1.49
C ASN A 102 -1.71 8.05 0.83
N ILE A 103 -2.61 7.13 1.19
CA ILE A 103 -3.97 7.09 0.66
C ILE A 103 -5.02 7.41 1.73
N LEU A 104 -4.82 7.03 2.98
CA LEU A 104 -5.88 7.15 4.00
C LEU A 104 -6.20 8.61 4.34
N PHE A 105 -5.20 9.49 4.33
CA PHE A 105 -5.46 10.92 4.58
C PHE A 105 -6.37 11.56 3.53
N GLN A 106 -6.42 11.02 2.31
CA GLN A 106 -7.23 11.53 1.20
C GLN A 106 -8.65 10.96 1.17
N SER A 107 -8.92 9.93 1.97
CA SER A 107 -10.19 9.19 1.92
C SER A 107 -11.18 9.70 2.96
N ASP A 108 -12.44 9.77 2.58
CA ASP A 108 -13.55 10.00 3.51
C ASP A 108 -14.03 8.71 4.17
N ASN A 109 -13.75 7.54 3.56
CA ASN A 109 -14.13 6.21 4.06
C ASN A 109 -12.93 5.28 4.26
N LYS A 110 -12.13 5.57 5.28
CA LYS A 110 -10.93 4.80 5.64
C LYS A 110 -11.25 3.36 6.04
N ASP A 111 -12.36 3.16 6.74
CA ASP A 111 -12.88 1.84 7.10
C ASP A 111 -13.17 0.99 5.86
N GLY A 112 -13.81 1.57 4.84
CA GLY A 112 -14.08 0.91 3.57
C GLY A 112 -12.81 0.42 2.87
N ILE A 113 -11.76 1.26 2.83
CA ILE A 113 -10.47 0.88 2.24
C ILE A 113 -9.81 -0.27 3.01
N ILE A 114 -9.75 -0.18 4.35
CA ILE A 114 -9.14 -1.22 5.19
C ILE A 114 -9.95 -2.51 5.11
N LYS A 115 -11.27 -2.43 5.05
CA LYS A 115 -12.17 -3.57 4.89
C LYS A 115 -11.96 -4.29 3.55
N GLU A 116 -11.84 -3.54 2.46
CA GLU A 116 -11.54 -4.12 1.14
C GLU A 116 -10.15 -4.75 1.12
N ALA A 117 -9.13 -4.11 1.71
CA ALA A 117 -7.80 -4.66 1.86
C ALA A 117 -7.81 -5.98 2.66
N THR A 118 -8.53 -5.99 3.79
CA THR A 118 -8.65 -7.19 4.63
C THR A 118 -9.40 -8.31 3.90
N ARG A 119 -10.46 -7.99 3.14
CA ARG A 119 -11.22 -9.00 2.38
C ARG A 119 -10.32 -9.78 1.43
N ILE A 120 -9.47 -9.10 0.66
CA ILE A 120 -8.61 -9.74 -0.34
C ILE A 120 -7.37 -10.42 0.25
N LEU A 121 -6.96 -10.05 1.46
CA LEU A 121 -5.82 -10.68 2.13
C LEU A 121 -6.13 -12.13 2.49
N LYS A 122 -5.15 -13.02 2.26
CA LYS A 122 -5.14 -14.38 2.80
C LYS A 122 -5.08 -14.34 4.33
N LYS A 123 -5.57 -15.37 4.99
CA LYS A 123 -5.30 -15.60 6.40
C LYS A 123 -3.77 -15.66 6.63
N GLY A 124 -3.27 -14.90 7.58
CA GLY A 124 -1.82 -14.70 7.79
C GLY A 124 -1.15 -13.74 6.80
N GLY A 125 -1.88 -13.21 5.81
CA GLY A 125 -1.39 -12.16 4.93
C GLY A 125 -1.24 -10.82 5.66
N ASN A 126 -0.44 -9.91 5.12
CA ASN A 126 -0.08 -8.67 5.78
C ASN A 126 -0.69 -7.44 5.10
N LEU A 127 -1.16 -6.50 5.91
CA LEU A 127 -1.47 -5.14 5.50
C LEU A 127 -0.35 -4.21 5.98
N ALA A 128 0.33 -3.54 5.05
CA ALA A 128 1.26 -2.47 5.36
C ALA A 128 0.58 -1.12 5.14
N ILE A 129 0.59 -0.26 6.15
CA ILE A 129 0.04 1.09 6.09
C ILE A 129 1.17 2.09 6.33
N ILE A 130 1.30 3.06 5.44
CA ILE A 130 2.24 4.17 5.52
C ILE A 130 1.46 5.44 5.29
N ASP A 131 1.54 6.39 6.23
CA ASP A 131 0.83 7.66 6.09
C ASP A 131 1.56 8.77 6.86
N TRP A 132 1.07 10.00 6.77
CA TRP A 132 1.70 11.18 7.30
C TRP A 132 1.70 11.24 8.82
N LEU A 133 2.85 11.63 9.40
CA LEU A 133 2.95 11.97 10.82
C LEU A 133 2.23 13.29 11.11
N PRO A 134 1.47 13.37 12.21
CA PRO A 134 0.84 14.62 12.62
C PRO A 134 1.88 15.69 13.00
N GLY A 135 1.55 16.95 12.73
CA GLY A 135 2.34 18.10 13.18
C GLY A 135 3.60 18.41 12.35
N GLN A 136 3.79 17.79 11.21
CA GLN A 136 4.91 18.08 10.32
C GLN A 136 4.70 19.38 9.55
N PHE A 137 5.81 20.03 9.14
CA PHE A 137 5.78 21.23 8.30
C PHE A 137 5.41 20.92 6.85
N LEU A 138 5.79 19.74 6.36
CA LEU A 138 5.44 19.22 5.04
C LEU A 138 4.30 18.19 5.18
N GLY A 139 3.47 18.08 4.14
CA GLY A 139 2.38 17.12 4.09
C GLY A 139 1.01 17.77 3.96
N PRO A 140 -0.06 16.98 4.12
CA PRO A 140 -1.43 17.47 4.06
C PRO A 140 -1.77 18.37 5.25
N SER A 141 -2.89 19.10 5.13
CA SER A 141 -3.40 19.91 6.23
C SER A 141 -3.73 19.02 7.45
N LYS A 142 -3.62 19.60 8.66
CA LYS A 142 -3.74 18.83 9.93
C LYS A 142 -5.08 18.13 10.11
N ASP A 143 -6.12 18.69 9.54
CA ASP A 143 -7.50 18.17 9.57
C ASP A 143 -7.67 16.88 8.73
N LEU A 144 -6.78 16.62 7.78
CA LEU A 144 -6.77 15.40 6.96
C LEU A 144 -5.96 14.27 7.60
N ILE A 145 -5.04 14.59 8.53
CA ILE A 145 -4.19 13.59 9.16
C ILE A 145 -4.94 12.89 10.28
N ILE A 146 -4.97 11.55 10.20
CA ILE A 146 -5.66 10.74 11.19
C ILE A 146 -4.70 10.36 12.31
N PRO A 147 -5.16 10.37 13.58
CA PRO A 147 -4.40 9.78 14.68
C PRO A 147 -4.06 8.31 14.41
N ILE A 148 -2.82 7.94 14.68
CA ILE A 148 -2.31 6.57 14.45
C ILE A 148 -3.17 5.53 15.20
N GLU A 149 -3.61 5.86 16.41
CA GLU A 149 -4.42 4.96 17.24
C GLU A 149 -5.80 4.70 16.64
N ASP A 150 -6.38 5.68 15.92
CA ASP A 150 -7.66 5.50 15.22
C ASP A 150 -7.50 4.51 14.06
N ILE A 151 -6.38 4.57 13.33
CA ILE A 151 -6.07 3.61 12.26
C ILE A 151 -5.87 2.21 12.82
N LYS A 152 -5.18 2.07 13.96
CA LYS A 152 -5.04 0.76 14.63
C LYS A 152 -6.39 0.18 15.01
N LYS A 153 -7.25 1.00 15.61
CA LYS A 153 -8.61 0.59 16.00
C LYS A 153 -9.43 0.11 14.79
N ILE A 154 -9.45 0.89 13.70
CA ILE A 154 -10.14 0.50 12.47
C ILE A 154 -9.59 -0.83 11.93
N ALA A 155 -8.27 -1.01 11.91
CA ALA A 155 -7.65 -2.23 11.45
C ALA A 155 -8.06 -3.45 12.31
N GLU A 156 -8.04 -3.31 13.63
CA GLU A 156 -8.44 -4.37 14.57
C GLU A 156 -9.93 -4.72 14.46
N GLU A 157 -10.81 -3.73 14.31
CA GLU A 157 -12.25 -3.92 14.08
C GLU A 157 -12.53 -4.66 12.77
N ASN A 158 -11.62 -4.59 11.80
CA ASN A 158 -11.68 -5.32 10.53
C ASN A 158 -10.94 -6.68 10.54
N GLY A 159 -10.57 -7.22 11.71
CA GLY A 159 -9.97 -8.56 11.80
C GLY A 159 -8.47 -8.60 11.51
N LEU A 160 -7.79 -7.48 11.67
CA LEU A 160 -6.34 -7.37 11.56
C LEU A 160 -5.72 -7.27 12.95
N LYS A 161 -4.55 -7.87 13.14
CA LYS A 161 -3.77 -7.78 14.36
C LYS A 161 -2.49 -7.00 14.10
N PHE A 162 -2.21 -6.00 14.92
CA PHE A 162 -0.95 -5.26 14.85
C PHE A 162 0.24 -6.22 14.99
N ASN A 163 1.22 -6.09 14.12
CA ASN A 163 2.44 -6.90 14.11
C ASN A 163 3.66 -6.07 14.52
N LYS A 164 3.99 -5.04 13.75
CA LYS A 164 5.17 -4.20 14.02
C LYS A 164 5.07 -2.82 13.40
N ASN A 165 5.86 -1.88 13.93
CA ASN A 165 6.16 -0.63 13.25
C ASN A 165 7.30 -0.85 12.24
N ILE A 166 7.32 -0.03 11.17
CA ILE A 166 8.42 0.06 10.22
C ILE A 166 8.93 1.51 10.17
N GLN A 167 10.23 1.65 9.98
CA GLN A 167 10.86 2.97 9.87
C GLN A 167 10.71 3.47 8.44
N ILE A 168 10.11 4.65 8.28
CA ILE A 168 9.92 5.27 6.96
C ILE A 168 10.89 6.44 6.82
N ASP A 169 10.48 7.61 7.24
CA ASP A 169 11.25 8.85 7.21
C ASP A 169 10.81 9.78 8.35
N ASN A 170 11.18 11.06 8.29
CA ASN A 170 10.83 12.03 9.32
C ASN A 170 9.39 12.56 9.23
N TYR A 171 8.67 12.25 8.16
CA TYR A 171 7.33 12.79 7.85
C TYR A 171 6.24 11.75 7.86
N HIS A 172 6.62 10.46 7.78
CA HIS A 172 5.68 9.34 7.69
C HIS A 172 5.86 8.35 8.83
N TRP A 173 4.76 7.75 9.23
CA TRP A 173 4.75 6.55 10.06
C TRP A 173 4.45 5.32 9.20
N GLY A 174 4.84 4.13 9.66
CA GLY A 174 4.51 2.88 8.99
C GLY A 174 4.22 1.76 9.97
N MET A 175 3.20 0.97 9.68
CA MET A 175 2.80 -0.20 10.46
C MET A 175 2.48 -1.38 9.57
N ILE A 176 2.73 -2.58 10.10
CA ILE A 176 2.30 -3.85 9.48
C ILE A 176 1.30 -4.52 10.42
N PHE A 177 0.20 -4.97 9.84
CA PHE A 177 -0.83 -5.79 10.49
C PHE A 177 -0.91 -7.15 9.79
N ALA A 178 -1.31 -8.18 10.52
CA ALA A 178 -1.57 -9.51 9.97
C ALA A 178 -3.07 -9.84 10.04
N LYS A 179 -3.64 -10.43 8.98
CA LYS A 179 -5.01 -10.96 8.98
C LYS A 179 -5.07 -12.23 9.85
N ILE A 180 -6.02 -12.28 10.79
CA ILE A 180 -6.21 -13.37 11.73
C ILE A 180 -7.05 -14.49 11.08
#